data_914dea0a0a0a3f074a8d48f198d2519d
#
_entry.id   914dea0a0a0a3f074a8d48f198d2519d
#
_cell.length_a   1.000
_cell.length_b   1.000
_cell.length_c   1.000
_cell.angle_alpha   90.00
_cell.angle_beta   90.00
_cell.angle_gamma   90.00
#
_symmetry.space_group_name_H-M   'P 1'
#
loop_
_entity.id
_entity.type
_entity.pdbx_description
1 polymer ?
#
loop_
_entity_poly.entity_id
_entity_poly.type
_entity_poly.pdbx_seq_one_letter_code
_entity_poly.pdbx_strand_id
1 'polypeptide(L)'
;GLFMISLSPMSVSIQTITMGNILAITPTDTFQLVIIGLVSLCVLATKWKDFMVTFFDENHARSIGLNPDLLKILFFTILAASCVAALQTVGAFLVIAMVVTPGATAYLLTDKFPKLLIISVTIGTLSSFFGAYISYFLNGATGGIIVSILTLIFISTFILAPKHGYFKSKSRAALEADTNYG
;
A
#
# COMPACT_ATOMS: atom_id res chain seq x y z
N GLY A 1 8.95 21.09 1.17
CA GLY A 1 8.78 20.77 2.59
C GLY A 1 10.12 20.60 3.31
N LEU A 2 10.97 19.69 2.84
CA LEU A 2 12.29 19.42 3.43
C LEU A 2 13.23 20.63 3.41
N PHE A 3 13.17 21.43 2.35
CA PHE A 3 13.97 22.65 2.24
C PHE A 3 13.55 23.72 3.26
N MET A 4 12.26 23.85 3.51
CA MET A 4 11.74 24.79 4.53
C MET A 4 12.10 24.37 5.97
N ILE A 5 12.14 23.07 6.26
CA ILE A 5 12.53 22.51 7.56
C ILE A 5 14.03 22.73 7.81
N SER A 6 14.85 22.64 6.76
CA SER A 6 16.30 22.89 6.85
C SER A 6 16.67 24.35 7.21
N LEU A 7 15.77 25.29 6.94
CA LEU A 7 15.95 26.70 7.26
C LEU A 7 15.39 27.10 8.64
N SER A 8 14.67 26.21 9.30
CA SER A 8 14.11 26.46 10.63
C SER A 8 15.09 26.02 11.71
N PRO A 9 15.37 26.85 12.74
CA PRO A 9 16.28 26.49 13.85
C PRO A 9 15.67 25.46 14.82
N MET A 10 14.57 24.83 14.48
CA MET A 10 14.01 23.71 15.24
C MET A 10 14.83 22.46 14.97
N SER A 11 15.39 21.91 16.02
CA SER A 11 16.22 20.68 16.05
C SER A 11 15.42 19.38 15.80
N VAL A 12 14.47 19.41 14.87
CA VAL A 12 13.81 18.19 14.41
C VAL A 12 14.73 17.56 13.37
N SER A 13 15.39 16.49 13.72
CA SER A 13 16.29 15.81 12.79
C SER A 13 15.50 15.30 11.58
N ILE A 14 15.97 15.61 10.38
CA ILE A 14 15.38 15.13 9.12
C ILE A 14 15.25 13.60 9.13
N GLN A 15 16.14 12.89 9.81
CA GLN A 15 16.09 11.45 10.03
C GLN A 15 14.83 11.01 10.77
N THR A 16 14.36 11.76 11.77
CA THR A 16 13.15 11.42 12.53
C THR A 16 11.90 11.50 11.68
N ILE A 17 11.84 12.45 10.74
CA ILE A 17 10.68 12.64 9.84
C ILE A 17 10.65 11.54 8.77
N THR A 18 11.81 11.16 8.23
CA THR A 18 11.90 10.21 7.12
C THR A 18 11.88 8.76 7.56
N MET A 19 12.57 8.42 8.64
CA MET A 19 12.68 7.05 9.15
C MET A 19 11.67 6.71 10.25
N GLY A 20 10.95 7.71 10.77
CA GLY A 20 10.08 7.55 11.94
C GLY A 20 10.89 7.32 13.21
N ASN A 21 10.26 7.54 14.35
CA ASN A 21 10.84 7.20 15.65
C ASN A 21 10.01 6.10 16.32
N ILE A 22 10.15 4.88 15.82
CA ILE A 22 9.39 3.70 16.30
C ILE A 22 9.61 3.46 17.79
N LEU A 23 10.75 3.88 18.32
CA LEU A 23 11.08 3.75 19.76
C LEU A 23 10.40 4.80 20.66
N ALA A 24 9.82 5.86 20.07
CA ALA A 24 9.14 6.93 20.81
C ALA A 24 7.62 6.90 20.63
N ILE A 25 7.04 5.80 20.13
CA ILE A 25 5.59 5.65 19.99
C ILE A 25 4.96 5.58 21.38
N THR A 26 4.08 6.55 21.67
CA THR A 26 3.33 6.53 22.92
C THR A 26 2.19 5.51 22.85
N PRO A 27 1.75 4.92 24.00
CA PRO A 27 0.57 4.05 24.02
C PRO A 27 -0.68 4.71 23.42
N THR A 28 -0.79 6.03 23.55
CA THR A 28 -1.87 6.82 23.00
C THR A 28 -1.87 6.82 21.46
N ASP A 29 -0.69 6.95 20.83
CA ASP A 29 -0.55 6.92 19.37
C ASP A 29 -0.92 5.55 18.81
N THR A 30 -0.49 4.49 19.49
CA THR A 30 -0.86 3.12 19.13
C THR A 30 -2.36 2.90 19.19
N PHE A 31 -3.02 3.39 20.25
CA PHE A 31 -4.47 3.28 20.41
C PHE A 31 -5.23 4.06 19.32
N GLN A 32 -4.76 5.26 19.00
CA GLN A 32 -5.30 6.06 17.90
C GLN A 32 -5.19 5.36 16.55
N LEU A 33 -4.03 4.75 16.24
CA LEU A 33 -3.83 3.98 15.02
C LEU A 33 -4.76 2.78 14.92
N VAL A 34 -4.94 2.05 16.02
CA VAL A 34 -5.85 0.89 16.09
C VAL A 34 -7.29 1.32 15.81
N ILE A 35 -7.75 2.43 16.41
CA ILE A 35 -9.11 2.96 16.17
C ILE A 35 -9.28 3.36 14.71
N ILE A 36 -8.36 4.15 14.15
CA ILE A 36 -8.44 4.58 12.76
C ILE A 36 -8.40 3.37 11.82
N GLY A 37 -7.54 2.39 12.10
CA GLY A 37 -7.46 1.15 11.33
C GLY A 37 -8.74 0.33 11.38
N LEU A 38 -9.34 0.14 12.54
CA LEU A 38 -10.61 -0.57 12.70
C LEU A 38 -11.77 0.14 12.00
N VAL A 39 -11.88 1.46 12.16
CA VAL A 39 -12.91 2.25 11.49
C VAL A 39 -12.76 2.15 9.97
N SER A 40 -11.54 2.32 9.47
CA SER A 40 -11.24 2.18 8.04
C SER A 40 -11.60 0.81 7.51
N LEU A 41 -11.23 -0.25 8.24
CA LEU A 41 -11.54 -1.63 7.87
C LEU A 41 -13.05 -1.89 7.86
N CYS A 42 -13.78 -1.43 8.87
CA CYS A 42 -15.24 -1.57 8.95
C CYS A 42 -15.94 -0.86 7.78
N VAL A 43 -15.54 0.38 7.46
CA VAL A 43 -16.13 1.12 6.33
C VAL A 43 -15.83 0.43 5.00
N LEU A 44 -14.58 0.01 4.78
CA LEU A 44 -14.19 -0.71 3.57
C LEU A 44 -14.89 -2.06 3.45
N ALA A 45 -15.00 -2.83 4.54
CA ALA A 45 -15.66 -4.13 4.55
C ALA A 45 -17.16 -4.05 4.32
N THR A 46 -17.84 -3.00 4.82
CA THR A 46 -19.27 -2.82 4.62
C THR A 46 -19.62 -2.24 3.25
N LYS A 47 -18.78 -1.36 2.72
CA LYS A 47 -19.01 -0.60 1.49
C LYS A 47 -18.14 -1.06 0.30
N TRP A 48 -17.46 -2.20 0.40
CA TRP A 48 -16.52 -2.66 -0.62
C TRP A 48 -17.14 -2.79 -2.02
N LYS A 49 -18.42 -3.22 -2.11
CA LYS A 49 -19.15 -3.35 -3.38
C LYS A 49 -19.46 -1.99 -3.98
N ASP A 50 -19.89 -1.05 -3.14
CA ASP A 50 -20.23 0.31 -3.56
C ASP A 50 -18.97 1.02 -4.09
N PHE A 51 -17.83 0.85 -3.39
CA PHE A 51 -16.55 1.36 -3.84
C PHE A 51 -16.09 0.70 -5.15
N MET A 52 -16.22 -0.62 -5.26
CA MET A 52 -15.84 -1.33 -6.48
C MET A 52 -16.61 -0.78 -7.69
N VAL A 53 -17.93 -0.68 -7.61
CA VAL A 53 -18.75 -0.15 -8.72
C VAL A 53 -18.38 1.30 -9.01
N THR A 54 -18.19 2.12 -7.99
CA THR A 54 -17.87 3.55 -8.13
C THR A 54 -16.53 3.79 -8.84
N PHE A 55 -15.51 2.98 -8.57
CA PHE A 55 -14.18 3.16 -9.16
C PHE A 55 -14.04 2.54 -10.55
N PHE A 56 -14.82 1.51 -10.87
CA PHE A 56 -14.76 0.85 -12.19
C PHE A 56 -15.77 1.39 -13.19
N ASP A 57 -16.98 1.75 -12.75
CA ASP A 57 -18.05 2.26 -13.60
C ASP A 57 -18.91 3.27 -12.86
N GLU A 58 -18.52 4.53 -12.98
CA GLU A 58 -19.21 5.65 -12.32
C GLU A 58 -20.63 5.84 -12.88
N ASN A 59 -20.85 5.61 -14.20
CA ASN A 59 -22.16 5.76 -14.81
C ASN A 59 -23.12 4.68 -14.29
N HIS A 60 -22.64 3.46 -14.17
CA HIS A 60 -23.42 2.37 -13.59
C HIS A 60 -23.72 2.64 -12.10
N ALA A 61 -22.77 3.15 -11.32
CA ALA A 61 -23.00 3.54 -9.94
C ALA A 61 -24.13 4.56 -9.81
N ARG A 62 -24.16 5.58 -10.66
CA ARG A 62 -25.24 6.60 -10.71
C ARG A 62 -26.60 5.98 -11.09
N SER A 63 -26.60 5.03 -12.01
CA SER A 63 -27.83 4.36 -12.47
C SER A 63 -28.53 3.54 -11.38
N ILE A 64 -27.76 2.96 -10.46
CA ILE A 64 -28.27 2.18 -9.31
C ILE A 64 -28.53 3.02 -8.07
N GLY A 65 -28.46 4.36 -8.18
CA GLY A 65 -28.77 5.29 -7.10
C GLY A 65 -27.66 5.56 -6.10
N LEU A 66 -26.42 5.14 -6.40
CA LEU A 66 -25.25 5.50 -5.60
C LEU A 66 -24.79 6.92 -5.98
N ASN A 67 -24.20 7.61 -5.00
CA ASN A 67 -23.51 8.89 -5.21
C ASN A 67 -21.98 8.66 -5.29
N PRO A 68 -21.41 8.54 -6.52
CA PRO A 68 -19.98 8.26 -6.69
C PRO A 68 -19.09 9.32 -6.04
N ASP A 69 -19.49 10.59 -6.10
CA ASP A 69 -18.72 11.69 -5.57
C ASP A 69 -18.57 11.60 -4.05
N LEU A 70 -19.67 11.28 -3.34
CA LEU A 70 -19.64 11.07 -1.89
C LEU A 70 -18.77 9.86 -1.51
N LEU A 71 -18.86 8.77 -2.25
CA LEU A 71 -18.06 7.58 -2.00
C LEU A 71 -16.57 7.82 -2.23
N LYS A 72 -16.22 8.57 -3.29
CA LYS A 72 -14.84 8.98 -3.53
C LYS A 72 -14.31 9.87 -2.40
N ILE A 73 -15.07 10.89 -1.99
CA ILE A 73 -14.70 11.77 -0.88
C ILE A 73 -14.49 10.96 0.40
N LEU A 74 -15.42 10.06 0.73
CA LEU A 74 -15.31 9.20 1.91
C LEU A 74 -14.05 8.34 1.87
N PHE A 75 -13.78 7.70 0.72
CA PHE A 75 -12.59 6.86 0.54
C PHE A 75 -11.30 7.66 0.72
N PHE A 76 -11.17 8.81 0.03
CA PHE A 76 -9.95 9.62 0.12
C PHE A 76 -9.77 10.26 1.50
N THR A 77 -10.85 10.60 2.19
CA THR A 77 -10.79 11.11 3.57
C THR A 77 -10.26 10.05 4.53
N ILE A 78 -10.77 8.82 4.46
CA ILE A 78 -10.30 7.70 5.28
C ILE A 78 -8.84 7.37 4.94
N LEU A 79 -8.48 7.34 3.66
CA LEU A 79 -7.12 7.10 3.21
C LEU A 79 -6.17 8.18 3.74
N ALA A 80 -6.53 9.44 3.59
CA ALA A 80 -5.71 10.56 4.09
C ALA A 80 -5.53 10.50 5.61
N ALA A 81 -6.62 10.27 6.36
CA ALA A 81 -6.55 10.14 7.81
C ALA A 81 -5.64 8.98 8.24
N SER A 82 -5.75 7.83 7.58
CA SER A 82 -4.89 6.67 7.84
C SER A 82 -3.42 6.94 7.51
N CYS A 83 -3.16 7.59 6.37
CA CYS A 83 -1.79 7.97 5.98
C CYS A 83 -1.16 8.98 6.95
N VAL A 84 -1.91 10.00 7.37
CA VAL A 84 -1.40 11.03 8.31
C VAL A 84 -1.09 10.39 9.67
N ALA A 85 -1.97 9.55 10.19
CA ALA A 85 -1.75 8.84 11.44
C ALA A 85 -0.53 7.90 11.36
N ALA A 86 -0.38 7.18 10.25
CA ALA A 86 0.77 6.30 10.03
C ALA A 86 2.09 7.06 9.86
N LEU A 87 2.07 8.22 9.16
CA LEU A 87 3.25 9.07 8.98
C LEU A 87 3.88 9.50 10.32
N GLN A 88 3.04 9.83 11.30
CA GLN A 88 3.51 10.27 12.61
C GLN A 88 4.23 9.18 13.40
N THR A 89 3.92 7.90 13.13
CA THR A 89 4.44 6.76 13.89
C THR A 89 5.58 6.04 13.19
N VAL A 90 5.39 5.69 11.91
CA VAL A 90 6.32 4.78 11.19
C VAL A 90 7.16 5.48 10.13
N GLY A 91 6.92 6.76 9.88
CA GLY A 91 7.67 7.57 8.92
C GLY A 91 7.20 7.45 7.47
N ALA A 92 7.61 8.41 6.66
CA ALA A 92 7.09 8.60 5.30
C ALA A 92 7.45 7.44 4.35
N PHE A 93 8.67 6.94 4.41
CA PHE A 93 9.12 5.87 3.51
C PHE A 93 8.31 4.59 3.67
N LEU A 94 8.06 4.19 4.91
CA LEU A 94 7.29 2.97 5.18
C LEU A 94 5.83 3.14 4.75
N VAL A 95 5.22 4.29 5.02
CA VAL A 95 3.82 4.54 4.63
C VAL A 95 3.65 4.47 3.11
N ILE A 96 4.52 5.14 2.35
CA ILE A 96 4.46 5.11 0.88
C ILE A 96 4.63 3.68 0.35
N ALA A 97 5.62 2.94 0.88
CA ALA A 97 5.86 1.56 0.47
C ALA A 97 4.66 0.66 0.79
N MET A 98 4.05 0.81 1.97
CA MET A 98 2.91 0.00 2.41
C MET A 98 1.62 0.28 1.66
N VAL A 99 1.42 1.52 1.20
CA VAL A 99 0.22 1.88 0.41
C VAL A 99 0.33 1.36 -1.02
N VAL A 100 1.51 1.46 -1.64
CA VAL A 100 1.69 1.18 -3.06
C VAL A 100 2.07 -0.28 -3.33
N THR A 101 3.07 -0.80 -2.63
CA THR A 101 3.72 -2.08 -3.00
C THR A 101 2.81 -3.31 -2.87
N PRO A 102 2.04 -3.51 -1.78
CA PRO A 102 1.16 -4.67 -1.68
C PRO A 102 0.06 -4.67 -2.74
N GLY A 103 -0.50 -3.49 -3.05
CA GLY A 103 -1.51 -3.32 -4.10
C GLY A 103 -0.96 -3.64 -5.49
N ALA A 104 0.22 -3.09 -5.83
CA ALA A 104 0.89 -3.36 -7.09
C ALA A 104 1.26 -4.85 -7.23
N THR A 105 1.75 -5.48 -6.16
CA THR A 105 2.07 -6.91 -6.14
C THR A 105 0.84 -7.78 -6.37
N ALA A 106 -0.27 -7.47 -5.71
CA ALA A 106 -1.52 -8.19 -5.86
C ALA A 106 -2.11 -8.04 -7.28
N TYR A 107 -1.97 -6.86 -7.88
CA TYR A 107 -2.39 -6.62 -9.27
C TYR A 107 -1.62 -7.48 -10.28
N LEU A 108 -0.33 -7.72 -10.06
CA LEU A 108 0.46 -8.64 -10.91
C LEU A 108 -0.02 -10.10 -10.82
N LEU A 109 -0.63 -10.48 -9.70
CA LEU A 109 -1.06 -11.86 -9.45
C LEU A 109 -2.48 -12.15 -9.93
N THR A 110 -3.40 -11.15 -9.88
CA THR A 110 -4.82 -11.39 -10.19
C THR A 110 -5.54 -10.15 -10.72
N ASP A 111 -6.50 -10.37 -11.63
CA ASP A 111 -7.40 -9.33 -12.16
C ASP A 111 -8.74 -9.29 -11.40
N LYS A 112 -9.00 -10.24 -10.51
CA LYS A 112 -10.25 -10.30 -9.75
C LYS A 112 -10.14 -9.41 -8.52
N PHE A 113 -10.87 -8.29 -8.49
CA PHE A 113 -10.82 -7.29 -7.42
C PHE A 113 -10.92 -7.87 -5.99
N PRO A 114 -11.87 -8.79 -5.66
CA PRO A 114 -11.94 -9.35 -4.32
C PRO A 114 -10.68 -10.15 -3.94
N LYS A 115 -10.10 -10.91 -4.89
CA LYS A 115 -8.86 -11.64 -4.67
C LYS A 115 -7.67 -10.68 -4.52
N LEU A 116 -7.62 -9.62 -5.34
CA LEU A 116 -6.60 -8.59 -5.26
C LEU A 116 -6.57 -7.96 -3.87
N LEU A 117 -7.75 -7.62 -3.33
CA LEU A 117 -7.86 -7.02 -2.01
C LEU A 117 -7.33 -7.96 -0.91
N ILE A 118 -7.75 -9.23 -0.93
CA ILE A 118 -7.30 -10.24 0.05
C ILE A 118 -5.78 -10.45 -0.04
N ILE A 119 -5.24 -10.61 -1.25
CA ILE A 119 -3.80 -10.82 -1.48
C ILE A 119 -3.00 -9.60 -1.00
N SER A 120 -3.44 -8.38 -1.35
CA SER A 120 -2.78 -7.14 -0.93
C SER A 120 -2.72 -7.02 0.59
N VAL A 121 -3.84 -7.23 1.29
CA VAL A 121 -3.90 -7.19 2.76
C VAL A 121 -3.01 -8.27 3.36
N THR A 122 -3.03 -9.48 2.82
CA THR A 122 -2.19 -10.59 3.30
C THR A 122 -0.70 -10.28 3.15
N ILE A 123 -0.28 -9.79 1.98
CA ILE A 123 1.12 -9.41 1.73
C ILE A 123 1.54 -8.29 2.69
N GLY A 124 0.73 -7.24 2.84
CA GLY A 124 1.04 -6.13 3.74
C GLY A 124 1.17 -6.59 5.20
N THR A 125 0.24 -7.40 5.68
CA THR A 125 0.24 -7.90 7.07
C THR A 125 1.42 -8.84 7.33
N LEU A 126 1.67 -9.81 6.46
CA LEU A 126 2.80 -10.74 6.61
C LEU A 126 4.15 -10.01 6.53
N SER A 127 4.31 -9.09 5.58
CA SER A 127 5.54 -8.31 5.45
C SER A 127 5.82 -7.45 6.68
N SER A 128 4.78 -6.84 7.27
CA SER A 128 4.90 -6.08 8.50
C SER A 128 5.28 -6.96 9.68
N PHE A 129 4.63 -8.12 9.82
CA PHE A 129 4.90 -9.05 10.90
C PHE A 129 6.33 -9.60 10.84
N PHE A 130 6.72 -10.15 9.69
CA PHE A 130 8.07 -10.69 9.51
C PHE A 130 9.14 -9.59 9.55
N GLY A 131 8.87 -8.42 8.99
CA GLY A 131 9.79 -7.30 9.01
C GLY A 131 10.04 -6.77 10.42
N ALA A 132 8.99 -6.65 11.25
CA ALA A 132 9.12 -6.28 12.65
C ALA A 132 9.89 -7.36 13.45
N TYR A 133 9.60 -8.63 13.21
CA TYR A 133 10.27 -9.75 13.84
C TYR A 133 11.78 -9.79 13.52
N ILE A 134 12.14 -9.69 12.25
CA ILE A 134 13.53 -9.66 11.78
C ILE A 134 14.26 -8.42 12.31
N SER A 135 13.59 -7.26 12.35
CA SER A 135 14.14 -6.02 12.88
C SER A 135 14.60 -6.16 14.34
N TYR A 136 13.84 -6.90 15.13
CA TYR A 136 14.20 -7.16 16.53
C TYR A 136 15.55 -7.89 16.67
N PHE A 137 15.82 -8.88 15.81
CA PHE A 137 17.08 -9.62 15.87
C PHE A 137 18.26 -8.85 15.26
N LEU A 138 18.02 -8.04 14.23
CA LEU A 138 19.07 -7.29 13.54
C LEU A 138 19.39 -5.94 14.19
N ASN A 139 18.64 -5.53 15.24
CA ASN A 139 18.74 -4.19 15.83
C ASN A 139 18.71 -3.06 14.77
N GLY A 140 17.99 -3.28 13.68
CA GLY A 140 17.93 -2.39 12.53
C GLY A 140 16.68 -1.50 12.53
N ALA A 141 16.64 -0.53 11.63
CA ALA A 141 15.47 0.31 11.42
C ALA A 141 14.30 -0.53 10.88
N THR A 142 13.26 -0.75 11.70
CA THR A 142 12.11 -1.61 11.37
C THR A 142 11.45 -1.24 10.04
N GLY A 143 11.28 0.07 9.78
CA GLY A 143 10.72 0.55 8.52
C GLY A 143 11.53 0.13 7.30
N GLY A 144 12.86 0.25 7.36
CA GLY A 144 13.74 -0.15 6.26
C GLY A 144 13.68 -1.65 5.96
N ILE A 145 13.60 -2.49 6.99
CA ILE A 145 13.52 -3.95 6.84
C ILE A 145 12.17 -4.36 6.21
N ILE A 146 11.06 -3.79 6.67
CA ILE A 146 9.74 -4.04 6.08
C ILE A 146 9.72 -3.64 4.60
N VAL A 147 10.23 -2.46 4.27
CA VAL A 147 10.32 -1.98 2.87
C VAL A 147 11.17 -2.92 2.02
N SER A 148 12.31 -3.40 2.54
CA SER A 148 13.17 -4.35 1.84
C SER A 148 12.45 -5.67 1.55
N ILE A 149 11.71 -6.21 2.52
CA ILE A 149 10.91 -7.43 2.33
C ILE A 149 9.82 -7.21 1.28
N LEU A 150 9.08 -6.10 1.36
CA LEU A 150 8.07 -5.75 0.37
C LEU A 150 8.65 -5.64 -1.04
N THR A 151 9.81 -5.01 -1.16
CA THR A 151 10.51 -4.86 -2.44
C THR A 151 10.95 -6.22 -3.00
N LEU A 152 11.48 -7.11 -2.16
CA LEU A 152 11.85 -8.46 -2.57
C LEU A 152 10.63 -9.27 -3.04
N ILE A 153 9.50 -9.18 -2.32
CA ILE A 153 8.24 -9.83 -2.72
C ILE A 153 7.76 -9.27 -4.06
N PHE A 154 7.80 -7.94 -4.23
CA PHE A 154 7.39 -7.30 -5.48
C PHE A 154 8.24 -7.75 -6.66
N ILE A 155 9.57 -7.70 -6.53
CA ILE A 155 10.51 -8.12 -7.59
C ILE A 155 10.32 -9.61 -7.91
N SER A 156 10.22 -10.46 -6.90
CA SER A 156 9.98 -11.89 -7.10
C SER A 156 8.68 -12.15 -7.84
N THR A 157 7.61 -11.45 -7.44
CA THR A 157 6.32 -11.53 -8.12
C THR A 157 6.40 -11.01 -9.55
N PHE A 158 7.08 -9.88 -9.77
CA PHE A 158 7.24 -9.29 -11.10
C PHE A 158 7.97 -10.24 -12.08
N ILE A 159 8.97 -10.95 -11.60
CA ILE A 159 9.70 -11.94 -12.42
C ILE A 159 8.84 -13.21 -12.67
N LEU A 160 8.18 -13.71 -11.64
CA LEU A 160 7.47 -14.98 -11.64
C LEU A 160 6.00 -14.89 -12.04
N ALA A 161 5.41 -13.68 -12.10
CA ALA A 161 3.98 -13.51 -12.33
C ALA A 161 3.52 -14.15 -13.64
N PRO A 162 2.51 -15.04 -13.60
CA PRO A 162 2.08 -15.81 -14.76
C PRO A 162 1.36 -14.98 -15.83
N LYS A 163 0.92 -13.74 -15.49
CA LYS A 163 0.14 -12.90 -16.40
C LYS A 163 0.88 -11.69 -16.97
N HIS A 164 1.65 -10.99 -16.14
CA HIS A 164 2.33 -9.75 -16.50
C HIS A 164 3.83 -9.83 -16.25
N GLY A 165 4.37 -11.02 -15.95
CA GLY A 165 5.79 -11.23 -15.71
C GLY A 165 6.61 -11.09 -16.98
N TYR A 166 7.84 -10.62 -16.83
CA TYR A 166 8.81 -10.35 -17.90
C TYR A 166 8.99 -11.50 -18.89
N PHE A 167 8.95 -12.76 -18.41
CA PHE A 167 9.15 -13.94 -19.26
C PHE A 167 8.00 -14.20 -20.24
N LYS A 168 6.75 -13.92 -19.88
CA LYS A 168 5.60 -14.18 -20.75
C LYS A 168 5.37 -13.08 -21.78
N SER A 169 5.75 -11.85 -21.48
CA SER A 169 5.76 -10.75 -22.45
C SER A 169 6.75 -11.05 -23.59
N LYS A 170 7.92 -11.56 -23.24
CA LYS A 170 8.94 -11.92 -24.23
C LYS A 170 8.55 -13.12 -25.11
N SER A 171 7.83 -14.10 -24.54
CA SER A 171 7.32 -15.26 -25.28
C SER A 171 6.20 -14.88 -26.25
N ARG A 172 5.32 -13.94 -25.88
CA ARG A 172 4.27 -13.45 -26.81
C ARG A 172 4.85 -12.65 -27.97
N ALA A 173 5.80 -11.76 -27.70
CA ALA A 173 6.49 -10.99 -28.72
C ALA A 173 7.25 -11.90 -29.72
N ALA A 174 7.83 -13.01 -29.25
CA ALA A 174 8.50 -13.98 -30.12
C ALA A 174 7.50 -14.76 -31.01
N LEU A 175 6.32 -15.12 -30.47
CA LEU A 175 5.28 -15.81 -31.23
C LEU A 175 4.61 -14.90 -32.28
N GLU A 176 4.40 -13.61 -31.96
CA GLU A 176 3.88 -12.63 -32.92
C GLU A 176 4.89 -12.30 -34.03
N ALA A 177 6.18 -12.34 -33.74
CA ALA A 177 7.21 -12.18 -34.76
C ALA A 177 7.26 -13.37 -35.73
N ASP A 178 7.06 -14.60 -35.23
CA ASP A 178 7.09 -15.82 -36.04
C ASP A 178 5.87 -15.94 -36.95
N THR A 179 4.69 -15.45 -36.50
CA THR A 179 3.46 -15.43 -37.31
C THR A 179 3.43 -14.35 -38.41
N ASN A 180 4.27 -13.33 -38.32
CA ASN A 180 4.33 -12.26 -39.34
C ASN A 180 5.33 -12.55 -40.48
N TYR A 181 6.15 -13.58 -40.38
CA TYR A 181 7.15 -13.96 -41.38
C TYR A 181 6.86 -15.32 -42.07
N GLY A 182 5.75 -15.97 -41.79
CA GLY A 182 5.25 -17.17 -42.44
C GLY A 182 4.00 -16.88 -43.27
#